data_27a256174722fc4e73c5d890499b1b2e
#
_entry.id   27a256174722fc4e73c5d890499b1b2e
#
_cell.length_a   1.000
_cell.length_b   1.000
_cell.length_c   1.000
_cell.angle_alpha   90.00
_cell.angle_beta   90.00
_cell.angle_gamma   90.00
#
_symmetry.space_group_name_H-M   'P 1'
#
loop_
_entity.id
_entity.type
_entity.pdbx_description
1 polymer ?
#
loop_
_entity_poly.entity_id
_entity_poly.type
_entity_poly.pdbx_seq_one_letter_code
_entity_poly.pdbx_strand_id
1 'polypeptide(L)'
;MVQKEKKFMRVKEMDDNSWRRVTGGYIGGSSHTSLLLNHNIRNKIIMECVGRLRSVDHDCIVVCGTSGLMVGPQVSEILQKNLVIVRKEHDNSYSDFCIEGAYSPRFVILDDLICSGKTIDYILRVIHNEYYRVECVGAYFYLQDQCAYQNCPEKFVTKYNINYL
;
A
#
# COMPACT_ATOMS: atom_id res chain seq x y z
N MET A 1 -20.52 21.18 30.77
CA MET A 1 -19.52 20.76 29.77
C MET A 1 -18.91 19.47 30.25
N VAL A 2 -19.38 18.34 29.71
CA VAL A 2 -18.92 17.01 30.16
C VAL A 2 -17.77 16.61 29.24
N GLN A 3 -16.55 16.57 29.79
CA GLN A 3 -15.41 15.98 29.11
C GLN A 3 -15.67 14.48 28.98
N LYS A 4 -15.86 13.98 27.74
CA LYS A 4 -15.83 12.54 27.45
C LYS A 4 -14.38 12.07 27.58
N GLU A 5 -14.10 11.37 28.68
CA GLU A 5 -12.86 10.60 28.82
C GLU A 5 -12.72 9.63 27.66
N LYS A 6 -11.69 9.83 26.83
CA LYS A 6 -11.33 8.87 25.78
C LYS A 6 -10.69 7.66 26.44
N LYS A 7 -11.44 6.57 26.51
CA LYS A 7 -11.00 5.29 27.05
C LYS A 7 -9.96 4.67 26.09
N PHE A 8 -8.69 4.73 26.47
CA PHE A 8 -7.64 3.98 25.77
C PHE A 8 -7.87 2.49 26.01
N MET A 9 -8.19 1.74 24.95
CA MET A 9 -8.23 0.27 25.06
C MET A 9 -6.81 -0.30 24.89
N ARG A 10 -6.38 -1.11 25.87
CA ARG A 10 -5.15 -1.88 25.77
C ARG A 10 -5.26 -2.87 24.62
N VAL A 11 -4.28 -2.88 23.72
CA VAL A 11 -4.10 -3.93 22.72
C VAL A 11 -3.82 -5.22 23.51
N LYS A 12 -4.71 -6.20 23.43
CA LYS A 12 -4.46 -7.54 23.96
C LYS A 12 -3.29 -8.14 23.18
N GLU A 13 -2.40 -8.85 23.87
CA GLU A 13 -1.38 -9.68 23.22
C GLU A 13 -2.05 -10.59 22.19
N MET A 14 -1.64 -10.41 20.94
CA MET A 14 -2.24 -11.11 19.80
C MET A 14 -1.46 -12.39 19.54
N ASP A 15 -2.15 -13.54 19.54
CA ASP A 15 -1.59 -14.77 19.00
C ASP A 15 -1.42 -14.66 17.47
N ASP A 16 -0.62 -15.54 16.87
CA ASP A 16 -0.25 -15.51 15.45
C ASP A 16 -1.44 -15.53 14.47
N ASN A 17 -2.66 -15.78 14.93
CA ASN A 17 -3.88 -15.79 14.13
C ASN A 17 -4.88 -14.67 14.49
N SER A 18 -4.60 -13.86 15.49
CA SER A 18 -5.57 -12.90 16.05
C SER A 18 -5.59 -11.54 15.35
N TRP A 19 -4.60 -11.24 14.48
CA TRP A 19 -4.60 -10.01 13.69
C TRP A 19 -5.83 -9.84 12.78
N ARG A 20 -6.55 -10.94 12.47
CA ARG A 20 -7.84 -10.94 11.76
C ARG A 20 -9.01 -10.33 12.55
N ARG A 21 -8.86 -10.03 13.83
CA ARG A 21 -9.94 -9.59 14.73
C ARG A 21 -9.65 -8.31 15.50
N VAL A 22 -8.80 -7.44 15.00
CA VAL A 22 -8.63 -6.15 15.65
C VAL A 22 -9.80 -5.24 15.29
N THR A 23 -10.94 -5.50 15.94
CA THR A 23 -12.07 -4.59 15.98
C THR A 23 -12.01 -3.85 17.30
N GLY A 24 -11.37 -2.70 17.35
CA GLY A 24 -11.44 -1.95 18.60
C GLY A 24 -10.54 -0.74 18.65
N GLY A 25 -11.14 0.41 18.83
CA GLY A 25 -10.51 1.55 19.45
C GLY A 25 -9.39 2.23 18.68
N TYR A 26 -9.56 2.43 17.37
CA TYR A 26 -8.60 3.20 16.59
C TYR A 26 -8.77 4.69 16.78
N ILE A 27 -7.69 5.39 17.07
CA ILE A 27 -7.67 6.83 17.06
C ILE A 27 -7.58 7.26 15.59
N GLY A 28 -8.73 7.57 14.99
CA GLY A 28 -8.83 8.35 13.77
C GLY A 28 -8.31 7.71 12.47
N GLY A 29 -8.12 6.38 12.41
CA GLY A 29 -7.59 5.73 11.21
C GLY A 29 -8.54 4.70 10.59
N SER A 30 -8.27 4.32 9.35
CA SER A 30 -8.80 3.10 8.77
C SER A 30 -8.26 1.89 9.55
N SER A 31 -9.02 0.81 9.62
CA SER A 31 -8.57 -0.45 10.26
C SER A 31 -7.26 -0.97 9.69
N HIS A 32 -6.98 -0.69 8.42
CA HIS A 32 -5.78 -1.13 7.69
C HIS A 32 -4.50 -0.45 8.19
N THR A 33 -4.53 0.87 8.35
CA THR A 33 -3.37 1.63 8.82
C THR A 33 -2.97 1.25 10.25
N SER A 34 -3.95 0.92 11.11
CA SER A 34 -3.66 0.57 12.50
C SER A 34 -2.91 -0.76 12.66
N LEU A 35 -3.12 -1.72 11.77
CA LEU A 35 -2.31 -2.95 11.73
C LEU A 35 -0.83 -2.63 11.50
N LEU A 36 -0.56 -1.69 10.60
CA LEU A 36 0.81 -1.29 10.27
C LEU A 36 1.51 -0.49 11.38
N LEU A 37 0.77 0.06 12.34
CA LEU A 37 1.35 0.72 13.51
C LEU A 37 1.96 -0.30 14.49
N ASN A 38 1.55 -1.55 14.47
CA ASN A 38 2.19 -2.61 15.23
C ASN A 38 3.47 -3.06 14.54
N HIS A 39 4.62 -2.93 15.24
CA HIS A 39 5.93 -3.26 14.69
C HIS A 39 6.04 -4.71 14.19
N ASN A 40 5.56 -5.68 14.98
CA ASN A 40 5.68 -7.09 14.62
C ASN A 40 4.82 -7.44 13.40
N ILE A 41 3.59 -6.90 13.35
CA ILE A 41 2.68 -7.11 12.21
C ILE A 41 3.27 -6.45 10.95
N ARG A 42 3.74 -5.19 11.07
CA ARG A 42 4.36 -4.49 9.95
C ARG A 42 5.57 -5.24 9.40
N ASN A 43 6.44 -5.75 10.25
CA ASN A 43 7.60 -6.53 9.81
C ASN A 43 7.21 -7.81 9.06
N LYS A 44 6.19 -8.54 9.53
CA LYS A 44 5.67 -9.71 8.81
C LYS A 44 5.18 -9.32 7.41
N ILE A 45 4.40 -8.25 7.30
CA ILE A 45 3.90 -7.72 6.03
C ILE A 45 5.05 -7.32 5.10
N ILE A 46 6.06 -6.60 5.62
CA ILE A 46 7.24 -6.21 4.83
C ILE A 46 7.94 -7.45 4.26
N MET A 47 8.19 -8.46 5.09
CA MET A 47 8.87 -9.68 4.65
C MET A 47 8.05 -10.49 3.64
N GLU A 48 6.73 -10.48 3.77
CA GLU A 48 5.83 -11.06 2.77
C GLU A 48 5.89 -10.33 1.44
N CYS A 49 5.82 -8.98 1.45
CA CYS A 49 5.99 -8.16 0.25
C CYS A 49 7.33 -8.44 -0.43
N VAL A 50 8.41 -8.50 0.34
CA VAL A 50 9.75 -8.84 -0.17
C VAL A 50 9.77 -10.22 -0.83
N GLY A 51 9.17 -11.23 -0.18
CA GLY A 51 9.07 -12.58 -0.73
C GLY A 51 8.33 -12.63 -2.07
N ARG A 52 7.20 -11.92 -2.17
CA ARG A 52 6.40 -11.84 -3.39
C ARG A 52 7.08 -11.08 -4.52
N LEU A 53 7.70 -9.95 -4.23
CA LEU A 53 8.25 -9.07 -5.25
C LEU A 53 9.67 -9.44 -5.70
N ARG A 54 10.40 -10.25 -4.93
CA ARG A 54 11.80 -10.59 -5.22
C ARG A 54 12.01 -11.27 -6.59
N SER A 55 11.06 -12.10 -7.02
CA SER A 55 11.14 -12.82 -8.30
C SER A 55 10.51 -12.05 -9.47
N VAL A 56 9.90 -10.91 -9.21
CA VAL A 56 9.29 -10.06 -10.24
C VAL A 56 10.36 -9.15 -10.82
N ASP A 57 10.50 -9.17 -12.15
CA ASP A 57 11.46 -8.30 -12.83
C ASP A 57 10.90 -6.89 -12.94
N HIS A 58 11.35 -6.00 -12.05
CA HIS A 58 10.96 -4.60 -11.96
C HIS A 58 12.13 -3.73 -11.51
N ASP A 59 12.06 -2.43 -11.79
CA ASP A 59 13.11 -1.45 -11.47
C ASP A 59 12.74 -0.62 -10.24
N CYS A 60 11.45 -0.34 -10.04
CA CYS A 60 10.99 0.45 -8.91
C CYS A 60 9.66 -0.04 -8.34
N ILE A 61 9.40 0.37 -7.10
CA ILE A 61 8.16 0.16 -6.37
C ILE A 61 7.43 1.49 -6.31
N VAL A 62 6.17 1.49 -6.76
CA VAL A 62 5.30 2.65 -6.71
C VAL A 62 4.31 2.51 -5.56
N VAL A 63 4.23 3.52 -4.73
CA VAL A 63 3.30 3.60 -3.59
C VAL A 63 2.45 4.86 -3.65
N CYS A 64 1.26 4.82 -3.05
CA CYS A 64 0.38 5.98 -2.92
C CYS A 64 -0.26 6.03 -1.53
N GLY A 65 -0.18 7.20 -0.91
CA GLY A 65 -0.81 7.44 0.40
C GLY A 65 -0.09 6.78 1.58
N THR A 66 -0.69 6.91 2.75
CA THR A 66 -0.06 6.54 4.03
C THR A 66 0.24 5.06 4.15
N SER A 67 -0.68 4.18 3.73
CA SER A 67 -0.48 2.72 3.79
C SER A 67 0.74 2.29 2.96
N GLY A 68 0.83 2.75 1.72
CA GLY A 68 1.99 2.49 0.87
C GLY A 68 3.30 3.02 1.47
N LEU A 69 3.29 4.22 2.05
CA LEU A 69 4.47 4.81 2.68
C LEU A 69 4.92 4.12 3.97
N MET A 70 4.06 3.41 4.66
CA MET A 70 4.44 2.65 5.86
C MET A 70 5.17 1.33 5.55
N VAL A 71 5.09 0.84 4.32
CA VAL A 71 5.64 -0.46 3.90
C VAL A 71 6.66 -0.30 2.77
N GLY A 72 6.34 0.52 1.77
CA GLY A 72 7.13 0.67 0.55
C GLY A 72 8.60 1.01 0.75
N PRO A 73 8.97 1.98 1.60
CA PRO A 73 10.37 2.35 1.83
C PRO A 73 11.22 1.17 2.31
N GLN A 74 10.73 0.38 3.26
CA GLN A 74 11.46 -0.77 3.77
C GLN A 74 11.55 -1.90 2.75
N VAL A 75 10.48 -2.13 1.98
CA VAL A 75 10.49 -3.15 0.90
C VAL A 75 11.47 -2.74 -0.19
N SER A 76 11.48 -1.47 -0.61
CA SER A 76 12.40 -0.96 -1.64
C SER A 76 13.86 -1.06 -1.19
N GLU A 77 14.15 -0.74 0.06
CA GLU A 77 15.48 -0.87 0.67
C GLU A 77 15.97 -2.32 0.64
N ILE A 78 15.14 -3.27 1.12
CA ILE A 78 15.53 -4.69 1.19
C ILE A 78 15.71 -5.29 -0.21
N LEU A 79 14.90 -4.89 -1.18
CA LEU A 79 14.98 -5.36 -2.57
C LEU A 79 16.01 -4.59 -3.40
N GLN A 80 16.59 -3.51 -2.86
CA GLN A 80 17.48 -2.58 -3.57
C GLN A 80 16.85 -2.05 -4.86
N LYS A 81 15.57 -1.65 -4.77
CA LYS A 81 14.80 -1.06 -5.86
C LYS A 81 14.51 0.40 -5.58
N ASN A 82 14.37 1.21 -6.63
CA ASN A 82 13.94 2.59 -6.47
C ASN A 82 12.52 2.66 -5.89
N LEU A 83 12.26 3.72 -5.12
CA LEU A 83 10.93 4.04 -4.62
C LEU A 83 10.38 5.24 -5.40
N VAL A 84 9.13 5.12 -5.85
CA VAL A 84 8.37 6.21 -6.44
C VAL A 84 7.10 6.43 -5.62
N ILE A 85 6.87 7.66 -5.23
CA ILE A 85 5.72 8.06 -4.43
C ILE A 85 4.76 8.86 -5.32
N VAL A 86 3.54 8.37 -5.47
CA VAL A 86 2.45 9.12 -6.10
C VAL A 86 1.62 9.77 -5.00
N ARG A 87 1.55 11.10 -5.00
CA ARG A 87 0.77 11.87 -4.04
C ARG A 87 -0.72 11.82 -4.38
N LYS A 88 -1.58 11.84 -3.38
CA LYS A 88 -3.03 11.95 -3.60
C LYS A 88 -3.39 13.37 -4.10
N GLU A 89 -4.44 13.49 -4.90
CA GLU A 89 -4.90 14.74 -5.55
C GLU A 89 -5.07 15.95 -4.61
N HIS A 90 -5.24 15.71 -3.31
CA HIS A 90 -5.47 16.77 -2.31
C HIS A 90 -4.41 16.77 -1.20
N ASP A 91 -3.25 16.20 -1.50
CA ASP A 91 -2.13 16.24 -0.57
C ASP A 91 -1.44 17.61 -0.68
N ASN A 92 -1.88 18.55 0.19
CA ASN A 92 -1.36 19.90 0.29
C ASN A 92 0.06 19.88 0.88
N SER A 93 1.02 19.42 0.12
CA SER A 93 2.42 19.51 0.49
C SER A 93 3.10 20.69 -0.23
N TYR A 94 4.31 20.99 0.21
CA TYR A 94 5.15 22.05 -0.38
C TYR A 94 5.64 21.76 -1.82
N SER A 95 5.24 20.65 -2.40
CA SER A 95 5.62 20.25 -3.76
C SER A 95 4.44 20.35 -4.71
N ASP A 96 4.63 21.01 -5.84
CA ASP A 96 3.66 21.08 -6.94
C ASP A 96 3.64 19.79 -7.79
N PHE A 97 4.56 18.84 -7.51
CA PHE A 97 4.66 17.58 -8.25
C PHE A 97 3.79 16.48 -7.63
N CYS A 98 3.03 15.79 -8.49
CA CYS A 98 2.24 14.63 -8.09
C CYS A 98 3.08 13.37 -7.90
N ILE A 99 4.33 13.34 -8.38
CA ILE A 99 5.25 12.21 -8.31
C ILE A 99 6.56 12.64 -7.69
N GLU A 100 7.09 11.82 -6.80
CA GLU A 100 8.44 11.91 -6.26
C GLU A 100 9.17 10.60 -6.46
N GLY A 101 10.43 10.67 -6.90
CA GLY A 101 11.29 9.51 -7.13
C GLY A 101 11.97 9.54 -8.48
N ALA A 102 12.82 8.54 -8.73
CA ALA A 102 13.55 8.43 -9.99
C ALA A 102 12.72 7.71 -11.06
N TYR A 103 12.79 8.18 -12.28
CA TYR A 103 12.24 7.47 -13.44
C TYR A 103 12.79 6.06 -13.52
N SER A 104 11.90 5.11 -13.76
CA SER A 104 12.23 3.70 -13.94
C SER A 104 11.25 3.07 -14.93
N PRO A 105 11.74 2.36 -15.96
CA PRO A 105 10.90 1.89 -17.06
C PRO A 105 9.89 0.83 -16.66
N ARG A 106 10.21 -0.01 -15.65
CA ARG A 106 9.35 -1.10 -15.19
C ARG A 106 9.04 -0.95 -13.72
N PHE A 107 7.76 -0.90 -13.38
CA PHE A 107 7.35 -0.69 -12.00
C PHE A 107 6.30 -1.70 -11.53
N VAL A 108 6.29 -1.93 -10.21
CA VAL A 108 5.21 -2.62 -9.50
C VAL A 108 4.49 -1.63 -8.60
N ILE A 109 3.18 -1.80 -8.44
CA ILE A 109 2.39 -1.04 -7.47
C ILE A 109 2.31 -1.86 -6.18
N LEU A 110 2.60 -1.21 -5.05
CA LEU A 110 2.48 -1.79 -3.72
C LEU A 110 1.49 -0.96 -2.88
N ASP A 111 0.37 -1.58 -2.49
CA ASP A 111 -0.66 -0.93 -1.67
C ASP A 111 -1.27 -1.91 -0.67
N ASP A 112 -2.10 -1.44 0.26
CA ASP A 112 -2.73 -2.30 1.27
C ASP A 112 -3.81 -3.21 0.66
N LEU A 113 -4.77 -2.64 -0.03
CA LEU A 113 -5.87 -3.37 -0.66
C LEU A 113 -6.45 -2.60 -1.85
N ILE A 114 -7.11 -3.33 -2.72
CA ILE A 114 -7.94 -2.73 -3.77
C ILE A 114 -9.42 -2.87 -3.41
N CYS A 115 -10.16 -1.78 -3.48
CA CYS A 115 -11.61 -1.75 -3.28
C CYS A 115 -12.30 -1.27 -4.56
N SER A 116 -12.32 0.03 -4.82
CA SER A 116 -12.94 0.62 -6.03
C SER A 116 -11.98 0.71 -7.23
N GLY A 117 -10.69 0.52 -7.02
CA GLY A 117 -9.65 0.72 -8.03
C GLY A 117 -9.27 2.18 -8.32
N LYS A 118 -9.91 3.16 -7.69
CA LYS A 118 -9.64 4.60 -7.94
C LYS A 118 -8.18 4.98 -7.70
N THR A 119 -7.54 4.42 -6.67
CA THR A 119 -6.12 4.69 -6.39
C THR A 119 -5.24 4.18 -7.52
N ILE A 120 -5.52 3.00 -8.04
CA ILE A 120 -4.77 2.41 -9.15
C ILE A 120 -4.99 3.20 -10.44
N ASP A 121 -6.23 3.54 -10.77
CA ASP A 121 -6.55 4.42 -11.92
C ASP A 121 -5.75 5.73 -11.83
N TYR A 122 -5.69 6.30 -10.64
CA TYR A 122 -4.96 7.54 -10.40
C TYR A 122 -3.44 7.35 -10.57
N ILE A 123 -2.84 6.34 -9.95
CA ILE A 123 -1.40 6.03 -10.07
C ILE A 123 -1.02 5.85 -11.54
N LEU A 124 -1.75 5.00 -12.27
CA LEU A 124 -1.45 4.71 -13.68
C LEU A 124 -1.56 5.97 -14.54
N ARG A 125 -2.63 6.76 -14.35
CA ARG A 125 -2.83 8.01 -15.07
C ARG A 125 -1.69 9.00 -14.83
N VAL A 126 -1.32 9.22 -13.57
CA VAL A 126 -0.29 10.18 -13.20
C VAL A 126 1.08 9.74 -13.74
N ILE A 127 1.45 8.47 -13.58
CA ILE A 127 2.72 7.95 -14.08
C ILE A 127 2.80 8.03 -15.62
N HIS A 128 1.76 7.60 -16.34
CA HIS A 128 1.77 7.62 -17.79
C HIS A 128 1.73 9.04 -18.39
N ASN A 129 1.22 10.02 -17.64
CA ASN A 129 1.28 11.42 -18.08
C ASN A 129 2.66 12.05 -17.94
N GLU A 130 3.41 11.64 -16.89
CA GLU A 130 4.72 12.24 -16.58
C GLU A 130 5.89 11.49 -17.24
N TYR A 131 5.72 10.19 -17.50
CA TYR A 131 6.82 9.35 -18.00
C TYR A 131 6.45 8.66 -19.31
N TYR A 132 7.36 8.73 -20.27
CA TYR A 132 7.27 8.00 -21.53
C TYR A 132 7.82 6.57 -21.38
N ARG A 133 7.14 5.59 -21.98
CA ARG A 133 7.62 4.19 -22.09
C ARG A 133 7.82 3.53 -20.73
N VAL A 134 6.83 3.63 -19.89
CA VAL A 134 6.79 2.91 -18.60
C VAL A 134 5.82 1.73 -18.70
N GLU A 135 6.16 0.64 -18.03
CA GLU A 135 5.37 -0.58 -17.94
C GLU A 135 5.05 -0.89 -16.48
N CYS A 136 3.76 -1.00 -16.15
CA CYS A 136 3.33 -1.57 -14.89
C CYS A 136 3.36 -3.10 -15.02
N VAL A 137 4.36 -3.75 -14.43
CA VAL A 137 4.52 -5.21 -14.53
C VAL A 137 3.62 -5.98 -13.58
N GLY A 138 3.05 -5.31 -12.57
CA GLY A 138 2.12 -5.93 -11.64
C GLY A 138 1.74 -5.03 -10.47
N ALA A 139 0.82 -5.53 -9.66
CA ALA A 139 0.43 -4.91 -8.41
C ALA A 139 0.30 -5.96 -7.31
N TYR A 140 0.75 -5.63 -6.10
CA TYR A 140 0.61 -6.45 -4.92
C TYR A 140 -0.13 -5.68 -3.82
N PHE A 141 -1.17 -6.32 -3.27
CA PHE A 141 -2.02 -5.75 -2.22
C PHE A 141 -1.87 -6.59 -0.95
N TYR A 142 -1.04 -6.15 -0.03
CA TYR A 142 -0.57 -6.95 1.10
C TYR A 142 -1.62 -7.24 2.20
N LEU A 143 -2.81 -6.64 2.13
CA LEU A 143 -3.94 -6.94 3.02
C LEU A 143 -5.16 -7.46 2.26
N GLN A 144 -5.05 -7.77 0.96
CA GLN A 144 -6.20 -8.13 0.13
C GLN A 144 -6.89 -9.40 0.60
N ASP A 145 -6.14 -10.42 1.00
CA ASP A 145 -6.69 -11.70 1.49
C ASP A 145 -7.49 -11.54 2.79
N GLN A 146 -7.34 -10.39 3.46
CA GLN A 146 -8.00 -10.07 4.72
C GLN A 146 -9.25 -9.21 4.52
N CYS A 147 -9.51 -8.79 3.30
CA CYS A 147 -10.61 -7.91 2.96
C CYS A 147 -11.85 -8.69 2.54
N ALA A 148 -13.04 -8.23 2.94
CA ALA A 148 -14.31 -8.77 2.49
C ALA A 148 -14.55 -8.62 0.96
N TYR A 149 -13.71 -7.86 0.28
CA TYR A 149 -13.75 -7.60 -1.17
C TYR A 149 -12.86 -8.56 -1.97
N GLN A 150 -12.87 -9.85 -1.64
CA GLN A 150 -12.00 -10.88 -2.23
C GLN A 150 -12.09 -11.00 -3.77
N ASN A 151 -13.20 -10.55 -4.38
CA ASN A 151 -13.37 -10.60 -5.84
C ASN A 151 -12.71 -9.43 -6.61
N CYS A 152 -12.03 -8.52 -5.91
CA CYS A 152 -11.40 -7.35 -6.55
C CYS A 152 -10.16 -7.68 -7.39
N PRO A 153 -9.26 -8.62 -6.98
CA PRO A 153 -8.07 -8.91 -7.76
C PRO A 153 -8.35 -9.39 -9.18
N GLU A 154 -9.32 -10.28 -9.38
CA GLU A 154 -9.68 -10.77 -10.73
C GLU A 154 -10.23 -9.65 -11.62
N LYS A 155 -11.11 -8.81 -11.08
CA LYS A 155 -11.63 -7.62 -11.79
C LYS A 155 -10.52 -6.63 -12.10
N PHE A 156 -9.55 -6.50 -11.20
CA PHE A 156 -8.38 -5.67 -11.40
C PHE A 156 -7.55 -6.15 -12.58
N VAL A 157 -7.16 -7.41 -12.62
CA VAL A 157 -6.37 -7.99 -13.72
C VAL A 157 -7.10 -7.80 -15.05
N THR A 158 -8.40 -8.09 -15.11
CA THR A 158 -9.20 -7.92 -16.33
C THR A 158 -9.27 -6.47 -16.78
N LYS A 159 -9.44 -5.53 -15.83
CA LYS A 159 -9.60 -4.10 -16.16
C LYS A 159 -8.30 -3.45 -16.63
N TYR A 160 -7.17 -3.78 -15.98
CA TYR A 160 -5.91 -3.06 -16.20
C TYR A 160 -4.91 -3.84 -17.05
N ASN A 161 -5.20 -5.10 -17.35
CA ASN A 161 -4.28 -6.01 -18.03
C ASN A 161 -2.89 -6.08 -17.35
N ILE A 162 -2.89 -6.05 -16.02
CA ILE A 162 -1.70 -6.06 -15.17
C ILE A 162 -1.77 -7.28 -14.27
N ASN A 163 -0.63 -7.91 -13.99
CA ASN A 163 -0.57 -9.07 -13.12
C ASN A 163 -0.91 -8.69 -11.67
N TYR A 164 -1.74 -9.50 -11.03
CA TYR A 164 -1.86 -9.54 -9.58
C TYR A 164 -0.77 -10.49 -9.05
N LEU A 165 0.09 -9.98 -8.18
CA LEU A 165 1.32 -10.63 -7.71
C LEU A 165 1.14 -11.32 -6.35
#